data_22991a52d25dbcd3c2b99682f455dd03
#
_entry.id   22991a52d25dbcd3c2b99682f455dd03
#
_cell.length_a   1.000
_cell.length_b   1.000
_cell.length_c   1.000
_cell.angle_alpha   90.00
_cell.angle_beta   90.00
_cell.angle_gamma   90.00
#
_symmetry.space_group_name_H-M   'P 1'
#
loop_
_entity.id
_entity.type
_entity.pdbx_description
1 polymer ?
#
loop_
_entity_poly.entity_id
_entity_poly.type
_entity_poly.pdbx_seq_one_letter_code
_entity_poly.pdbx_strand_id
1 'polypeptide(L)'
;MRRAARRDDNERDIIKALEAVGCLVQQLSQGDGVPDLLVGVPSGRLVVVEVKDGTKVKSARKLTEKELAWHSRWARFPVFTVETIEDAIKVSRWT
;
A
#
# COMPACT_ATOMS: atom_id res chain seq x y z
N MET A 1 17.27 -7.83 -18.88
CA MET A 1 16.76 -6.70 -18.10
C MET A 1 15.47 -7.09 -17.38
N ARG A 2 15.41 -6.79 -16.15
CA ARG A 2 14.24 -7.11 -15.35
C ARG A 2 13.12 -6.10 -15.59
N ARG A 3 11.92 -6.59 -15.88
CA ARG A 3 10.77 -5.73 -16.03
C ARG A 3 10.10 -5.52 -14.68
N ALA A 4 9.85 -4.27 -14.32
CA ALA A 4 9.10 -3.96 -13.12
C ALA A 4 7.64 -4.39 -13.30
N ALA A 5 7.02 -4.87 -12.23
CA ALA A 5 5.60 -5.15 -12.23
C ALA A 5 4.83 -3.85 -12.41
N ARG A 6 3.67 -3.95 -13.07
CA ARG A 6 2.83 -2.78 -13.29
C ARG A 6 2.18 -2.34 -11.99
N ARG A 7 2.29 -1.04 -11.68
CA ARG A 7 1.65 -0.45 -10.52
C ARG A 7 0.24 0.00 -10.86
N ASP A 8 -0.64 0.06 -9.86
CA ASP A 8 -1.99 0.56 -10.04
C ASP A 8 -1.97 2.04 -10.38
N ASP A 9 -2.89 2.46 -11.25
CA ASP A 9 -2.92 3.82 -11.76
C ASP A 9 -3.14 4.88 -10.67
N ASN A 10 -3.82 4.51 -9.59
CA ASN A 10 -4.09 5.43 -8.49
C ASN A 10 -2.94 5.55 -7.48
N GLU A 11 -1.87 4.78 -7.63
CA GLU A 11 -0.80 4.78 -6.63
C GLU A 11 -0.17 6.15 -6.45
N ARG A 12 0.04 6.87 -7.55
CA ARG A 12 0.62 8.22 -7.48
C ARG A 12 -0.23 9.14 -6.61
N ASP A 13 -1.56 9.10 -6.78
CA ASP A 13 -2.46 9.94 -6.01
C ASP A 13 -2.49 9.54 -4.54
N ILE A 14 -2.40 8.24 -4.26
CA ILE A 14 -2.30 7.72 -2.89
C ILE A 14 -1.02 8.25 -2.22
N ILE A 15 0.11 8.18 -2.92
CA ILE A 15 1.38 8.69 -2.40
C ILE A 15 1.29 10.19 -2.10
N LYS A 16 0.73 10.96 -3.03
CA LYS A 16 0.57 12.40 -2.83
C LYS A 16 -0.30 12.71 -1.62
N ALA A 17 -1.39 11.96 -1.45
CA ALA A 17 -2.28 12.16 -0.31
C ALA A 17 -1.58 11.85 1.01
N LEU A 18 -0.81 10.78 1.06
CA LEU A 18 -0.04 10.42 2.25
C LEU A 18 0.99 11.50 2.59
N GLU A 19 1.72 11.96 1.59
CA GLU A 19 2.73 13.01 1.79
C GLU A 19 2.10 14.33 2.25
N ALA A 20 0.94 14.67 1.70
CA ALA A 20 0.24 15.90 2.04
C ALA A 20 -0.19 15.95 3.53
N VAL A 21 -0.41 14.79 4.14
CA VAL A 21 -0.78 14.71 5.56
C VAL A 21 0.40 14.35 6.46
N GLY A 22 1.62 14.50 5.95
CA GLY A 22 2.83 14.40 6.77
C GLY A 22 3.50 13.05 6.81
N CYS A 23 3.13 12.12 5.93
CA CYS A 23 3.79 10.83 5.86
C CYS A 23 5.05 10.89 5.01
N LEU A 24 6.02 10.05 5.37
CA LEU A 24 7.16 9.75 4.51
C LEU A 24 6.83 8.48 3.76
N VAL A 25 7.01 8.47 2.44
CA VAL A 25 6.62 7.33 1.61
C VAL A 25 7.78 6.85 0.76
N GLN A 26 7.99 5.53 0.74
CA GLN A 26 8.96 4.90 -0.13
C GLN A 26 8.31 3.77 -0.90
N GLN A 27 8.45 3.78 -2.23
CA GLN A 27 8.00 2.66 -3.05
C GLN A 27 8.93 1.47 -2.84
N LEU A 28 8.33 0.31 -2.62
CA LEU A 28 9.08 -0.93 -2.47
C LEU A 28 9.18 -1.65 -3.80
N SER A 29 10.23 -2.45 -3.97
CA SER A 29 10.37 -3.28 -5.15
C SER A 29 9.28 -4.35 -5.12
N GLN A 30 8.56 -4.49 -6.21
CA GLN A 30 7.50 -5.48 -6.32
C GLN A 30 8.07 -6.86 -6.61
N GLY A 31 7.40 -7.88 -6.09
CA GLY A 31 7.75 -9.29 -6.27
C GLY A 31 7.40 -10.08 -5.03
N ASP A 32 7.11 -11.34 -5.20
CA ASP A 32 6.80 -12.28 -4.11
C ASP A 32 5.71 -11.81 -3.16
N GLY A 33 4.79 -10.98 -3.67
CA GLY A 33 3.67 -10.49 -2.88
C GLY A 33 3.98 -9.34 -1.94
N VAL A 34 5.20 -8.79 -2.01
CA VAL A 34 5.60 -7.63 -1.18
C VAL A 34 4.70 -6.44 -1.48
N PRO A 35 4.15 -5.75 -0.46
CA PRO A 35 3.34 -4.56 -0.68
C PRO A 35 4.06 -3.43 -1.41
N ASP A 36 3.28 -2.47 -1.88
CA ASP A 36 3.78 -1.40 -2.74
C ASP A 36 4.62 -0.35 -2.02
N LEU A 37 4.25 -0.01 -0.78
CA LEU A 37 4.80 1.16 -0.09
C LEU A 37 5.24 0.86 1.33
N LEU A 38 6.35 1.47 1.72
CA LEU A 38 6.73 1.63 3.12
C LEU A 38 6.37 3.05 3.51
N VAL A 39 5.62 3.22 4.58
CA VAL A 39 5.11 4.53 4.99
C VAL A 39 5.46 4.81 6.45
N GLY A 40 6.11 5.96 6.68
CA GLY A 40 6.30 6.48 8.02
C GLY A 40 5.19 7.49 8.31
N VAL A 41 4.32 7.17 9.27
CA VAL A 41 3.19 8.05 9.59
C VAL A 41 3.59 9.09 10.63
N PRO A 42 2.83 10.21 10.76
CA PRO A 42 3.20 11.30 11.67
C PRO A 42 3.40 10.89 13.12
N SER A 43 2.77 9.84 13.59
CA SER A 43 2.96 9.35 14.96
C SER A 43 4.35 8.74 15.19
N GLY A 44 5.15 8.56 14.14
CA GLY A 44 6.47 7.94 14.21
C GLY A 44 6.46 6.44 13.99
N ARG A 45 5.32 5.87 13.61
CA ARG A 45 5.21 4.44 13.32
C ARG A 45 5.51 4.15 11.85
N LEU A 46 6.01 2.95 11.60
CA LEU A 46 6.15 2.43 10.25
C LEU A 46 4.97 1.52 9.93
N VAL A 47 4.40 1.70 8.76
CA VAL A 47 3.35 0.83 8.25
C VAL A 47 3.69 0.42 6.83
N VAL A 48 3.07 -0.67 6.36
CA VAL A 48 3.26 -1.14 4.99
C VAL A 48 1.91 -1.09 4.29
N VAL A 49 1.90 -0.61 3.06
CA VAL A 49 0.65 -0.35 2.34
C VAL A 49 0.65 -1.06 0.99
N GLU A 50 -0.38 -1.87 0.78
CA GLU A 50 -0.70 -2.46 -0.51
C GLU A 50 -1.72 -1.55 -1.19
N VAL A 51 -1.44 -1.09 -2.41
CA VAL A 51 -2.35 -0.22 -3.15
C VAL A 51 -3.16 -1.04 -4.16
N LYS A 52 -4.47 -0.88 -4.12
CA LYS A 52 -5.40 -1.43 -5.10
C LYS A 52 -6.24 -0.29 -5.65
N ASP A 53 -6.68 -0.40 -6.90
CA ASP A 53 -7.49 0.64 -7.51
C ASP A 53 -8.97 0.44 -7.18
N GLY A 54 -9.51 1.29 -6.31
CA GLY A 54 -10.89 1.21 -5.84
C GLY A 54 -11.93 1.46 -6.92
N THR A 55 -11.53 1.98 -8.09
CA THR A 55 -12.47 2.18 -9.19
C THR A 55 -12.69 0.93 -10.03
N LYS A 56 -11.85 -0.08 -9.85
CA LYS A 56 -11.95 -1.32 -10.60
C LYS A 56 -12.94 -2.29 -9.95
N VAL A 57 -13.39 -3.28 -10.73
CA VAL A 57 -14.27 -4.33 -10.21
C VAL A 57 -13.58 -5.12 -9.09
N LYS A 58 -14.39 -5.74 -8.23
CA LYS A 58 -13.87 -6.45 -7.06
C LYS A 58 -12.78 -7.48 -7.40
N SER A 59 -12.98 -8.23 -8.47
CA SER A 59 -12.01 -9.27 -8.85
C SER A 59 -10.64 -8.70 -9.19
N ALA A 60 -10.60 -7.47 -9.71
CA ALA A 60 -9.35 -6.79 -10.05
C ALA A 60 -8.68 -6.16 -8.83
N ARG A 61 -9.40 -6.06 -7.70
CA ARG A 61 -8.88 -5.47 -6.44
C ARG A 61 -8.48 -6.51 -5.42
N LYS A 62 -8.69 -7.78 -5.69
CA LYS A 62 -8.32 -8.85 -4.77
C LYS A 62 -6.81 -8.95 -4.65
N LEU A 63 -6.36 -9.35 -3.47
CA LEU A 63 -4.97 -9.72 -3.29
C LEU A 63 -4.68 -10.98 -4.10
N THR A 64 -3.53 -11.02 -4.74
CA THR A 64 -3.07 -12.22 -5.43
C THR A 64 -2.71 -13.28 -4.38
N GLU A 65 -2.50 -14.50 -4.84
CA GLU A 65 -2.11 -15.60 -3.95
C GLU A 65 -0.82 -15.29 -3.18
N LYS A 66 0.16 -14.73 -3.86
CA LYS A 66 1.43 -14.33 -3.23
C LYS A 66 1.25 -13.20 -2.24
N GLU A 67 0.41 -12.22 -2.58
CA GLU A 67 0.10 -11.11 -1.68
C GLU A 67 -0.62 -11.62 -0.42
N LEU A 68 -1.59 -12.52 -0.58
CA LEU A 68 -2.27 -13.12 0.56
C LEU A 68 -1.30 -13.86 1.47
N ALA A 69 -0.39 -14.62 0.91
CA ALA A 69 0.62 -15.34 1.68
C ALA A 69 1.52 -14.38 2.44
N TRP A 70 1.94 -13.29 1.78
CA TRP A 70 2.78 -12.29 2.42
C TRP A 70 2.03 -11.61 3.57
N HIS A 71 0.80 -11.13 3.31
CA HIS A 71 -0.02 -10.48 4.35
C HIS A 71 -0.26 -11.41 5.54
N SER A 72 -0.47 -12.70 5.28
CA SER A 72 -0.69 -13.67 6.34
C SER A 72 0.53 -13.81 7.24
N ARG A 73 1.73 -13.88 6.65
CA ARG A 73 2.98 -13.98 7.42
C ARG A 73 3.23 -12.73 8.26
N TRP A 74 2.82 -11.58 7.78
CA TRP A 74 3.08 -10.29 8.42
C TRP A 74 1.87 -9.76 9.18
N ALA A 75 0.88 -10.63 9.48
CA ALA A 75 -0.38 -10.22 10.10
C ALA A 75 -0.21 -9.57 11.48
N ARG A 76 0.91 -9.80 12.16
CA ARG A 76 1.19 -9.17 13.46
C ARG A 76 1.58 -7.70 13.35
N PHE A 77 1.92 -7.26 12.16
CA PHE A 77 2.44 -5.90 11.93
C PHE A 77 1.40 -5.06 11.22
N PRO A 78 1.52 -3.72 11.27
CA PRO A 78 0.55 -2.85 10.59
C PRO A 78 0.73 -2.89 9.09
N VAL A 79 -0.03 -3.77 8.44
CA VAL A 79 -0.07 -3.93 7.00
C VAL A 79 -1.48 -3.59 6.54
N PHE A 80 -1.60 -2.66 5.61
CA PHE A 80 -2.89 -2.15 5.15
C PHE A 80 -3.06 -2.32 3.65
N THR A 81 -4.31 -2.53 3.23
CA THR A 81 -4.70 -2.43 1.83
C THR A 81 -5.46 -1.13 1.65
N VAL A 82 -5.03 -0.30 0.72
CA VAL A 82 -5.59 1.03 0.48
C VAL A 82 -6.10 1.08 -0.95
N GLU A 83 -7.37 1.46 -1.11
CA GLU A 83 -8.02 1.54 -2.42
C GLU A 83 -8.37 2.96 -2.82
N THR A 84 -8.45 3.87 -1.85
CA THR A 84 -8.89 5.24 -2.07
C THR A 84 -8.02 6.22 -1.29
N ILE A 85 -8.13 7.50 -1.66
CA ILE A 85 -7.44 8.57 -0.90
C ILE A 85 -7.95 8.61 0.55
N GLU A 86 -9.24 8.36 0.76
CA GLU A 86 -9.80 8.31 2.11
C GLU A 86 -9.14 7.21 2.95
N ASP A 87 -8.91 6.04 2.36
CA ASP A 87 -8.20 4.96 3.03
C ASP A 87 -6.78 5.39 3.43
N ALA A 88 -6.10 6.07 2.52
CA ALA A 88 -4.74 6.56 2.77
C ALA A 88 -4.70 7.53 3.97
N ILE A 89 -5.66 8.44 4.03
CA ILE A 89 -5.76 9.40 5.13
C ILE A 89 -5.99 8.68 6.46
N LYS A 90 -6.82 7.64 6.46
CA LYS A 90 -7.04 6.83 7.67
C LYS A 90 -5.74 6.16 8.13
N VAL A 91 -4.98 5.62 7.19
CA VAL A 91 -3.69 4.99 7.51
C VAL A 91 -2.74 6.00 8.13
N SER A 92 -2.74 7.25 7.65
CA SER A 92 -1.86 8.30 8.17
C SER A 92 -2.06 8.59 9.66
N ARG A 93 -3.22 8.20 10.19
CA ARG A 93 -3.57 8.41 11.60
C ARG A 93 -3.22 7.23 12.49
N TRP A 94 -2.51 6.24 11.96
CA TRP A 94 -2.10 5.07 12.72
C TRP A 94 -1.23 5.47 13.92
N THR A 95 -1.53 4.90 15.05
CA THR A 95 -0.79 5.09 16.29
C THR A 95 -0.57 3.73 16.97
#